data_7862ec03aadcb572b613d4ebf64e27dc
#
_entry.id   7862ec03aadcb572b613d4ebf64e27dc
#
_cell.length_a   1.000
_cell.length_b   1.000
_cell.length_c   1.000
_cell.angle_alpha   90.00
_cell.angle_beta   90.00
_cell.angle_gamma   90.00
#
_symmetry.space_group_name_H-M   'P 1'
#
loop_
_entity.id
_entity.type
_entity.pdbx_description
1 polymer ?
#
loop_
_entity_poly.entity_id
_entity_poly.type
_entity_poly.pdbx_seq_one_letter_code
_entity_poly.pdbx_strand_id
1 'polypeptide(L)'
;MKNENPSELSATEKLSDAFKEELNNLGLHYHEELYDAIVQYLGPSVHQKDASLVACSDPTELENIKKNFLMGKLGLEDSPRLDEAIQEICHGLGMSNRNKHRTSFYYLLVAILNKESVFI
;
A
#
# COMPACT_ATOMS: atom_id res chain seq x y z
N MET A 1 -7.88 -15.01 -23.72
CA MET A 1 -7.85 -14.73 -23.25
C MET A 1 -7.74 -14.44 -22.38
N LYS A 2 -7.54 -14.37 -22.32
CA LYS A 2 -7.33 -14.25 -21.53
C LYS A 2 -7.65 -14.68 -20.55
N ASN A 3 -7.61 -15.24 -20.38
CA ASN A 3 -7.96 -15.55 -19.50
C ASN A 3 -7.99 -15.45 -18.53
N GLU A 4 -7.87 -15.61 -19.19
CA GLU A 4 -7.96 -15.17 -18.04
C GLU A 4 -7.72 -15.98 -16.84
N ASN A 5 -6.66 -15.80 -16.16
CA ASN A 5 -6.36 -16.44 -14.90
C ASN A 5 -7.20 -15.82 -13.80
N PRO A 6 -8.12 -16.57 -13.18
CA PRO A 6 -8.99 -15.98 -12.17
C PRO A 6 -8.25 -15.35 -11.01
N SER A 7 -7.10 -15.91 -10.63
CA SER A 7 -6.32 -15.34 -9.52
C SER A 7 -5.85 -13.94 -9.84
N GLU A 8 -5.38 -13.75 -11.05
CA GLU A 8 -4.90 -12.44 -11.47
C GLU A 8 -6.02 -11.45 -11.53
N LEU A 9 -7.15 -11.88 -12.12
CA LEU A 9 -8.31 -11.02 -12.18
C LEU A 9 -8.77 -10.64 -10.80
N SER A 10 -8.75 -11.60 -9.88
CA SER A 10 -9.19 -11.35 -8.51
C SER A 10 -8.31 -10.28 -7.85
N ALA A 11 -7.00 -10.37 -8.05
CA ALA A 11 -6.10 -9.38 -7.46
C ALA A 11 -6.36 -8.00 -8.04
N THR A 12 -6.55 -7.93 -9.36
CA THR A 12 -6.81 -6.66 -10.02
C THR A 12 -8.15 -6.08 -9.61
N GLU A 13 -9.16 -6.95 -9.50
CA GLU A 13 -10.49 -6.50 -9.14
C GLU A 13 -10.57 -5.93 -7.73
N LYS A 14 -9.58 -6.26 -6.89
CA LYS A 14 -9.58 -5.77 -5.53
C LYS A 14 -9.04 -4.35 -5.39
N LEU A 15 -8.61 -3.76 -6.50
CA LEU A 15 -8.19 -2.36 -6.46
C LEU A 15 -9.40 -1.49 -6.19
N SER A 16 -9.35 -0.78 -5.08
CA SER A 16 -10.47 0.08 -4.69
C SER A 16 -10.49 1.35 -5.51
N ASP A 17 -11.66 1.95 -5.58
CA ASP A 17 -11.80 3.24 -6.26
C ASP A 17 -10.94 4.28 -5.58
N ALA A 18 -10.83 4.24 -4.26
CA ALA A 18 -10.00 5.18 -3.52
C ALA A 18 -8.53 5.07 -3.93
N PHE A 19 -8.05 3.84 -4.14
CA PHE A 19 -6.67 3.62 -4.56
C PHE A 19 -6.45 4.19 -5.97
N LYS A 20 -7.37 3.90 -6.88
CA LYS A 20 -7.24 4.37 -8.26
C LYS A 20 -7.28 5.90 -8.31
N GLU A 21 -8.16 6.49 -7.52
CA GLU A 21 -8.30 7.93 -7.45
C GLU A 21 -7.02 8.57 -6.93
N GLU A 22 -6.41 7.96 -5.90
CA GLU A 22 -5.20 8.51 -5.33
C GLU A 22 -4.03 8.40 -6.30
N LEU A 23 -3.94 7.29 -7.03
CA LEU A 23 -2.93 7.18 -8.09
C LEU A 23 -3.07 8.33 -9.07
N ASN A 24 -4.29 8.63 -9.46
CA ASN A 24 -4.60 9.70 -10.38
C ASN A 24 -4.20 11.06 -9.80
N ASN A 25 -4.58 11.29 -8.55
CA ASN A 25 -4.27 12.55 -7.87
C ASN A 25 -2.78 12.78 -7.74
N LEU A 26 -2.01 11.71 -7.54
CA LEU A 26 -0.58 11.81 -7.40
C LEU A 26 0.16 11.79 -8.74
N GLY A 27 -0.57 11.61 -9.84
CA GLY A 27 0.05 11.55 -11.16
C GLY A 27 0.87 10.29 -11.37
N LEU A 28 0.50 9.21 -10.71
CA LEU A 28 1.24 7.96 -10.77
C LEU A 28 0.60 6.98 -11.72
N HIS A 29 1.44 6.21 -12.43
CA HIS A 29 0.99 5.10 -13.24
C HIS A 29 0.96 3.84 -12.39
N TYR A 30 -0.07 3.01 -12.61
CA TYR A 30 -0.18 1.76 -11.90
C TYR A 30 0.80 0.74 -12.49
N HIS A 31 1.61 0.14 -11.64
CA HIS A 31 2.56 -0.91 -12.03
C HIS A 31 2.12 -2.22 -11.39
N GLU A 32 1.61 -3.11 -12.21
CA GLU A 32 1.13 -4.39 -11.73
C GLU A 32 2.25 -5.20 -11.08
N GLU A 33 3.45 -5.15 -11.64
CA GLU A 33 4.57 -5.86 -11.07
C GLU A 33 4.87 -5.43 -9.64
N LEU A 34 4.81 -4.14 -9.41
CA LEU A 34 5.07 -3.61 -8.07
C LEU A 34 3.97 -4.05 -7.11
N TYR A 35 2.72 -3.97 -7.55
CA TYR A 35 1.60 -4.37 -6.72
C TYR A 35 1.72 -5.84 -6.34
N ASP A 36 2.01 -6.69 -7.33
CA ASP A 36 2.16 -8.12 -7.08
C ASP A 36 3.31 -8.42 -6.14
N ALA A 37 4.42 -7.70 -6.28
CA ALA A 37 5.56 -7.91 -5.41
C ALA A 37 5.23 -7.56 -3.97
N ILE A 38 4.44 -6.51 -3.77
CA ILE A 38 4.03 -6.12 -2.43
C ILE A 38 3.05 -7.14 -1.85
N VAL A 39 2.14 -7.66 -2.68
CA VAL A 39 1.24 -8.73 -2.23
C VAL A 39 2.05 -9.92 -1.74
N GLN A 40 3.07 -10.31 -2.49
CA GLN A 40 3.91 -11.43 -2.10
C GLN A 40 4.68 -11.14 -0.81
N TYR A 41 5.17 -9.92 -0.68
CA TYR A 41 5.88 -9.52 0.54
C TYR A 41 4.97 -9.62 1.76
N LEU A 42 3.73 -9.16 1.63
CA LEU A 42 2.78 -9.21 2.74
C LEU A 42 2.31 -10.62 3.04
N GLY A 43 2.32 -11.49 2.03
CA GLY A 43 2.00 -12.89 2.21
C GLY A 43 0.53 -13.12 2.51
N PRO A 44 0.21 -14.22 3.21
CA PRO A 44 -1.19 -14.60 3.45
C PRO A 44 -2.00 -13.57 4.21
N SER A 45 -1.36 -12.62 4.88
CA SER A 45 -2.09 -11.64 5.69
C SER A 45 -3.03 -10.78 4.84
N VAL A 46 -2.77 -10.66 3.53
CA VAL A 46 -3.65 -9.85 2.67
C VAL A 46 -5.03 -10.47 2.52
N HIS A 47 -5.15 -11.75 2.87
CA HIS A 47 -6.42 -12.45 2.76
C HIS A 47 -7.15 -12.52 4.09
N GLN A 48 -6.54 -12.04 5.16
CA GLN A 48 -7.16 -12.05 6.48
C GLN A 48 -7.85 -10.70 6.71
N LYS A 49 -9.10 -10.78 7.14
CA LYS A 49 -9.94 -9.60 7.21
C LYS A 49 -9.30 -8.47 8.00
N ASP A 50 -8.80 -8.77 9.19
CA ASP A 50 -8.25 -7.72 10.06
C ASP A 50 -6.86 -7.29 9.62
N ALA A 51 -6.04 -8.22 9.15
CA ALA A 51 -4.67 -7.91 8.75
C ALA A 51 -4.59 -7.27 7.37
N SER A 52 -5.64 -7.36 6.57
CA SER A 52 -5.62 -6.83 5.22
C SER A 52 -5.90 -5.33 5.15
N LEU A 53 -6.31 -4.73 6.26
CA LEU A 53 -6.65 -3.31 6.29
C LEU A 53 -5.71 -2.56 7.21
N VAL A 54 -5.50 -1.27 6.91
CA VAL A 54 -4.68 -0.38 7.73
C VAL A 54 -5.60 0.54 8.51
N ALA A 55 -5.37 0.61 9.82
CA ALA A 55 -6.14 1.50 10.70
C ALA A 55 -5.37 2.80 10.91
N CYS A 56 -5.70 3.81 10.12
CA CYS A 56 -5.01 5.10 10.21
C CYS A 56 -5.29 5.84 11.51
N SER A 57 -6.32 5.42 12.23
CA SER A 57 -6.64 6.03 13.53
C SER A 57 -5.87 5.37 14.68
N ASP A 58 -5.09 4.34 14.39
CA ASP A 58 -4.35 3.61 15.41
C ASP A 58 -2.87 3.99 15.36
N PRO A 59 -2.38 4.80 16.32
CA PRO A 59 -0.97 5.21 16.28
C PRO A 59 0.01 4.04 16.35
N THR A 60 -0.36 2.96 17.02
CA THR A 60 0.51 1.79 17.10
C THR A 60 0.67 1.14 15.73
N GLU A 61 -0.43 1.04 14.98
CA GLU A 61 -0.38 0.50 13.63
C GLU A 61 0.54 1.34 12.75
N LEU A 62 0.38 2.65 12.81
CA LEU A 62 1.18 3.54 11.96
C LEU A 62 2.66 3.51 12.35
N GLU A 63 2.93 3.40 13.63
CA GLU A 63 4.31 3.30 14.10
C GLU A 63 4.94 1.99 13.64
N ASN A 64 4.18 0.90 13.65
CA ASN A 64 4.68 -0.38 13.15
C ASN A 64 4.99 -0.33 11.66
N ILE A 65 4.13 0.33 10.88
CA ILE A 65 4.38 0.49 9.45
C ILE A 65 5.67 1.27 9.23
N LYS A 66 5.85 2.35 9.99
CA LYS A 66 7.07 3.15 9.87
C LYS A 66 8.30 2.32 10.18
N LYS A 67 8.31 1.64 11.33
CA LYS A 67 9.51 0.92 11.78
C LYS A 67 9.78 -0.34 10.99
N ASN A 68 8.76 -1.12 10.74
CA ASN A 68 8.97 -2.43 10.13
C ASN A 68 9.01 -2.38 8.62
N PHE A 69 8.26 -1.48 8.01
CA PHE A 69 8.19 -1.40 6.57
C PHE A 69 9.07 -0.29 6.02
N LEU A 70 8.85 0.95 6.41
CA LEU A 70 9.61 2.06 5.83
C LEU A 70 11.08 2.00 6.23
N MET A 71 11.36 1.74 7.49
CA MET A 71 12.73 1.65 7.95
C MET A 71 13.31 0.26 7.75
N GLY A 72 12.56 -0.76 8.11
CA GLY A 72 13.07 -2.13 8.06
C GLY A 72 13.19 -2.68 6.66
N LYS A 73 12.12 -2.62 5.88
CA LYS A 73 12.12 -3.21 4.54
C LYS A 73 12.69 -2.26 3.50
N LEU A 74 12.29 -0.99 3.54
CA LEU A 74 12.73 -0.02 2.53
C LEU A 74 14.09 0.59 2.87
N GLY A 75 14.57 0.41 4.08
CA GLY A 75 15.88 0.89 4.49
C GLY A 75 15.97 2.40 4.67
N LEU A 76 14.84 3.05 4.94
CA LEU A 76 14.83 4.49 5.12
C LEU A 76 15.21 4.85 6.55
N GLU A 77 15.82 6.03 6.71
CA GLU A 77 16.17 6.52 8.04
C GLU A 77 14.96 7.18 8.68
N ASP A 78 14.90 7.08 10.00
CA ASP A 78 13.84 7.72 10.76
C ASP A 78 13.90 9.24 10.54
N SER A 79 12.79 9.80 10.10
CA SER A 79 12.71 11.24 9.84
C SER A 79 11.24 11.67 9.81
N PRO A 80 10.99 12.97 9.98
CA PRO A 80 9.60 13.46 9.86
C PRO A 80 8.98 13.17 8.50
N ARG A 81 9.80 13.01 7.47
CA ARG A 81 9.26 12.69 6.12
C ARG A 81 8.49 11.38 6.13
N LEU A 82 8.93 10.40 6.91
CA LEU A 82 8.24 9.11 6.98
C LEU A 82 6.85 9.28 7.57
N ASP A 83 6.74 10.06 8.64
CA ASP A 83 5.44 10.32 9.25
C ASP A 83 4.52 11.10 8.30
N GLU A 84 5.09 12.06 7.58
CA GLU A 84 4.34 12.82 6.60
C GLU A 84 3.81 11.93 5.50
N ALA A 85 4.65 11.02 5.02
CA ALA A 85 4.24 10.12 3.94
C ALA A 85 3.07 9.25 4.38
N ILE A 86 3.15 8.71 5.60
CA ILE A 86 2.08 7.89 6.12
C ILE A 86 0.77 8.68 6.20
N GLN A 87 0.85 9.90 6.75
CA GLN A 87 -0.34 10.74 6.86
C GLN A 87 -0.88 11.13 5.50
N GLU A 88 0.00 11.39 4.57
CA GLU A 88 -0.39 11.74 3.21
C GLU A 88 -1.24 10.63 2.58
N ILE A 89 -0.82 9.38 2.75
CA ILE A 89 -1.56 8.27 2.18
C ILE A 89 -2.85 8.01 2.96
N CYS A 90 -2.82 8.20 4.28
CA CYS A 90 -4.05 8.08 5.07
C CYS A 90 -5.11 9.05 4.58
N HIS A 91 -4.71 10.30 4.34
CA HIS A 91 -5.64 11.30 3.84
C HIS A 91 -6.05 11.03 2.39
N GLY A 92 -5.09 10.60 1.57
CA GLY A 92 -5.37 10.34 0.17
C GLY A 92 -6.38 9.22 -0.03
N LEU A 93 -6.31 8.18 0.78
CA LEU A 93 -7.27 7.08 0.73
C LEU A 93 -8.57 7.42 1.47
N GLY A 94 -8.60 8.53 2.19
CA GLY A 94 -9.80 8.98 2.88
C GLY A 94 -9.80 8.62 4.35
N MET A 95 -9.82 9.64 5.21
CA MET A 95 -9.74 9.38 6.65
C MET A 95 -10.94 8.59 7.17
N SER A 96 -12.10 8.75 6.56
CA SER A 96 -13.28 8.02 6.97
C SER A 96 -13.42 6.67 6.24
N ASN A 97 -12.51 6.38 5.31
CA ASN A 97 -12.53 5.14 4.57
C ASN A 97 -12.00 4.01 5.45
N ARG A 98 -12.87 3.04 5.77
CA ARG A 98 -12.50 1.93 6.63
C ARG A 98 -11.90 0.76 5.84
N ASN A 99 -11.83 0.89 4.52
CA ASN A 99 -11.32 -0.18 3.67
C ASN A 99 -10.00 0.22 3.02
N LYS A 100 -9.07 0.72 3.82
CA LYS A 100 -7.73 1.04 3.34
C LYS A 100 -6.92 -0.24 3.28
N HIS A 101 -6.93 -0.87 2.12
CA HIS A 101 -6.24 -2.15 1.96
C HIS A 101 -4.73 -1.98 2.17
N ARG A 102 -4.15 -2.92 2.91
CA ARG A 102 -2.74 -2.85 3.26
C ARG A 102 -1.86 -2.84 2.02
N THR A 103 -2.18 -3.65 1.03
CA THR A 103 -1.39 -3.69 -0.19
C THR A 103 -1.39 -2.34 -0.89
N SER A 104 -2.57 -1.73 -1.02
CA SER A 104 -2.69 -0.41 -1.65
C SER A 104 -1.93 0.66 -0.85
N PHE A 105 -2.06 0.61 0.46
CA PHE A 105 -1.40 1.56 1.34
C PHE A 105 0.11 1.48 1.17
N TYR A 106 0.65 0.26 1.21
CA TYR A 106 2.09 0.04 1.07
C TYR A 106 2.57 0.42 -0.33
N TYR A 107 1.77 0.06 -1.35
CA TYR A 107 2.12 0.43 -2.72
C TYR A 107 2.30 1.95 -2.85
N LEU A 108 1.34 2.71 -2.33
CA LEU A 108 1.40 4.17 -2.44
C LEU A 108 2.58 4.74 -1.67
N LEU A 109 2.89 4.17 -0.50
CA LEU A 109 4.06 4.60 0.25
C LEU A 109 5.34 4.37 -0.54
N VAL A 110 5.48 3.20 -1.13
CA VAL A 110 6.67 2.87 -1.93
C VAL A 110 6.80 3.85 -3.08
N ALA A 111 5.67 4.15 -3.73
CA ALA A 111 5.68 5.01 -4.91
C ALA A 111 6.06 6.45 -4.57
N ILE A 112 5.46 7.02 -3.52
CA ILE A 112 5.75 8.42 -3.19
C ILE A 112 7.14 8.60 -2.58
N LEU A 113 7.70 7.53 -2.01
CA LEU A 113 9.06 7.58 -1.46
C LEU A 113 10.09 7.10 -2.46
N ASN A 114 9.67 6.77 -3.68
CA ASN A 114 10.55 6.37 -4.78
C ASN A 114 11.42 5.17 -4.42
N LYS A 115 10.80 4.18 -3.81
CA LYS A 115 11.49 2.96 -3.38
C LYS A 115 11.05 1.73 -4.15
N GLU A 116 10.54 1.92 -5.37
CA GLU A 116 10.10 0.81 -6.20
C GLU A 116 11.22 -0.21 -6.43
N SER A 117 12.45 0.26 -6.50
CA SER A 117 13.57 -0.64 -6.78
C SER A 117 13.81 -1.67 -5.67
N VAL A 118 13.23 -1.48 -4.49
CA VAL A 118 13.31 -2.48 -3.43
C VAL A 118 12.57 -3.75 -3.84
N PHE A 119 11.55 -3.61 -4.67
CA PHE A 119 10.69 -4.73 -5.07
C PHE A 119 10.90 -5.14 -6.52
N ILE A 120 11.20 -4.20 -7.37
CA ILE A 120 11.36 -4.47 -8.79
C ILE A 120 12.57 -3.73 -9.33
#